data_fd48f23a33e10f4bf23c8bb1eceaa54a
#
_entry.id   fd48f23a33e10f4bf23c8bb1eceaa54a
#
_cell.length_a   1.000
_cell.length_b   1.000
_cell.length_c   1.000
_cell.angle_alpha   90.00
_cell.angle_beta   90.00
_cell.angle_gamma   90.00
#
_symmetry.space_group_name_H-M   'P 1'
#
loop_
_entity.id
_entity.type
_entity.pdbx_description
1 polymer ?
#
loop_
_entity_poly.entity_id
_entity_poly.type
_entity_poly.pdbx_seq_one_letter_code
_entity_poly.pdbx_strand_id
1 'polypeptide(L)'
;MAGHSKWAQIKRTKAVVDAKRGAVFTRLGREITVAARGGADPAGNFQLRTAIEKARAAGVPNANIERAIAKGSGLGGGDGMQFEAVRYEGYGPGGVAVLIEALTDNRNRTAADLRLAFSKHGGNLGESGCVSYLFEQRAVVRLARIDPPQEELLLEQLLELEEHGGPAVLSYSLDLDGADVLAGFADLEALQDGLRRLGLPVAGWEHRWIASVPCRLESEDSLRCCLRMLDALEELDDVRSVTSNLEADDALLEAVMA
;
A
#
# COMPACT_ATOMS: atom_id res chain seq x y z
N MET A 1 18.59 3.24 -7.84
CA MET A 1 17.50 3.75 -7.01
C MET A 1 16.54 2.61 -6.77
N ALA A 2 16.34 2.21 -5.54
CA ALA A 2 15.34 1.18 -5.20
C ALA A 2 13.96 1.83 -5.39
N GLY A 3 13.57 1.91 -6.64
CA GLY A 3 12.23 2.34 -7.02
C GLY A 3 11.23 1.30 -6.52
N HIS A 4 10.03 1.73 -6.24
CA HIS A 4 8.87 0.90 -6.07
C HIS A 4 8.97 -0.36 -6.91
N SER A 5 8.83 -1.52 -6.29
CA SER A 5 8.96 -2.80 -6.98
C SER A 5 8.18 -2.69 -8.30
N LYS A 6 8.86 -2.88 -9.42
CA LYS A 6 8.22 -2.82 -10.75
C LYS A 6 7.01 -3.74 -10.83
N TRP A 7 7.00 -4.77 -10.01
CA TRP A 7 5.84 -5.62 -9.80
C TRP A 7 4.62 -4.85 -9.30
N ALA A 8 4.76 -3.95 -8.32
CA ALA A 8 3.63 -3.13 -7.86
C ALA A 8 3.10 -2.20 -8.96
N GLN A 9 3.98 -1.70 -9.83
CA GLN A 9 3.60 -0.89 -10.99
C GLN A 9 2.86 -1.73 -12.04
N ILE A 10 3.42 -2.90 -12.41
CA ILE A 10 2.82 -3.83 -13.37
C ILE A 10 1.46 -4.34 -12.85
N LYS A 11 1.36 -4.63 -11.55
CA LYS A 11 0.12 -5.11 -10.95
C LYS A 11 -0.98 -4.05 -10.98
N ARG A 12 -0.67 -2.77 -10.82
CA ARG A 12 -1.65 -1.69 -10.98
C ARG A 12 -2.26 -1.70 -12.38
N THR A 13 -1.44 -1.89 -13.40
CA THR A 13 -1.89 -1.97 -14.80
C THR A 13 -2.72 -3.22 -15.10
N LYS A 14 -2.47 -4.34 -14.40
CA LYS A 14 -3.24 -5.60 -14.51
C LYS A 14 -4.36 -5.74 -13.47
N ALA A 15 -4.50 -4.82 -12.53
CA ALA A 15 -5.58 -4.83 -11.52
C ALA A 15 -6.95 -4.56 -12.17
N VAL A 16 -7.23 -5.32 -13.15
CA VAL A 16 -8.55 -5.50 -13.75
C VAL A 16 -9.22 -6.58 -12.92
N VAL A 17 -10.27 -6.23 -12.28
CA VAL A 17 -11.67 -6.36 -12.64
C VAL A 17 -12.48 -7.21 -11.67
N ASP A 18 -13.59 -6.64 -11.28
CA ASP A 18 -14.92 -7.18 -10.93
C ASP A 18 -15.06 -8.38 -9.95
N ALA A 19 -14.25 -9.39 -9.96
CA ALA A 19 -14.42 -10.54 -9.08
C ALA A 19 -14.03 -10.28 -7.60
N LYS A 20 -13.34 -9.18 -7.31
CA LYS A 20 -12.78 -8.86 -5.96
C LYS A 20 -13.39 -7.63 -5.29
N ARG A 21 -14.43 -7.01 -5.87
CA ARG A 21 -15.07 -5.81 -5.29
C ARG A 21 -15.51 -6.00 -3.84
N GLY A 22 -16.09 -7.17 -3.52
CA GLY A 22 -16.54 -7.48 -2.17
C GLY A 22 -15.38 -7.50 -1.15
N ALA A 23 -14.27 -8.15 -1.49
CA ALA A 23 -13.08 -8.21 -0.65
C ALA A 23 -12.45 -6.81 -0.45
N VAL A 24 -12.35 -6.02 -1.53
CA VAL A 24 -11.87 -4.63 -1.47
C VAL A 24 -12.75 -3.78 -0.55
N PHE A 25 -14.07 -3.87 -0.67
CA PHE A 25 -15.01 -3.13 0.16
C PHE A 25 -14.91 -3.53 1.64
N THR A 26 -14.76 -4.83 1.91
CA THR A 26 -14.57 -5.34 3.28
C THR A 26 -13.29 -4.79 3.89
N ARG A 27 -12.18 -4.82 3.17
CA ARG A 27 -10.88 -4.29 3.60
C ARG A 27 -10.94 -2.80 3.89
N LEU A 28 -11.48 -2.00 2.96
CA LEU A 28 -11.63 -0.56 3.13
C LEU A 28 -12.59 -0.21 4.28
N GLY A 29 -13.65 -0.98 4.47
CA GLY A 29 -14.55 -0.84 5.64
C GLY A 29 -13.83 -1.09 6.97
N ARG A 30 -12.92 -2.06 7.04
CA ARG A 30 -12.07 -2.29 8.22
C ARG A 30 -11.10 -1.13 8.45
N GLU A 31 -10.46 -0.60 7.40
CA GLU A 31 -9.58 0.59 7.51
C GLU A 31 -10.32 1.78 8.09
N ILE A 32 -11.53 2.08 7.60
CA ILE A 32 -12.38 3.15 8.13
C ILE A 32 -12.74 2.90 9.60
N THR A 33 -13.13 1.66 9.94
CA THR A 33 -13.50 1.30 11.33
C THR A 33 -12.34 1.51 12.29
N VAL A 34 -11.13 1.15 11.90
CA VAL A 34 -9.93 1.35 12.73
C VAL A 34 -9.57 2.83 12.84
N ALA A 35 -9.60 3.57 11.72
CA ALA A 35 -9.29 5.00 11.71
C ALA A 35 -10.31 5.83 12.54
N ALA A 36 -11.58 5.45 12.53
CA ALA A 36 -12.64 6.14 13.28
C ALA A 36 -12.51 6.04 14.81
N ARG A 37 -11.67 5.15 15.33
CA ARG A 37 -11.35 5.08 16.77
C ARG A 37 -10.62 6.32 17.26
N GLY A 38 -9.82 6.96 16.41
CA GLY A 38 -9.14 8.21 16.71
C GLY A 38 -10.05 9.44 16.67
N GLY A 39 -11.33 9.26 16.32
CA GLY A 39 -12.34 10.32 16.20
C GLY A 39 -13.23 10.08 14.99
N ALA A 40 -14.55 10.30 15.17
CA ALA A 40 -15.55 10.08 14.11
C ALA A 40 -15.63 11.23 13.09
N ASP A 41 -15.05 12.39 13.40
CA ASP A 41 -15.07 13.56 12.53
C ASP A 41 -13.86 13.54 11.58
N PRO A 42 -14.06 13.41 10.26
CA PRO A 42 -12.96 13.44 9.28
C PRO A 42 -12.21 14.77 9.25
N ALA A 43 -12.83 15.90 9.71
CA ALA A 43 -12.15 17.19 9.75
C ALA A 43 -11.02 17.21 10.79
N GLY A 44 -11.20 16.51 11.91
CA GLY A 44 -10.21 16.38 12.99
C GLY A 44 -9.37 15.10 12.92
N ASN A 45 -9.64 14.21 11.97
CA ASN A 45 -8.97 12.92 11.86
C ASN A 45 -8.47 12.66 10.43
N PHE A 46 -7.20 13.00 10.19
CA PHE A 46 -6.57 12.85 8.88
C PHE A 46 -6.59 11.39 8.38
N GLN A 47 -6.34 10.41 9.27
CA GLN A 47 -6.36 9.00 8.89
C GLN A 47 -7.75 8.54 8.45
N LEU A 48 -8.80 9.01 9.14
CA LEU A 48 -10.19 8.73 8.76
C LEU A 48 -10.53 9.40 7.42
N ARG A 49 -10.14 10.65 7.22
CA ARG A 49 -10.33 11.37 5.95
C ARG A 49 -9.70 10.61 4.80
N THR A 50 -8.43 10.19 4.94
CA THR A 50 -7.71 9.40 3.94
C THR A 50 -8.41 8.08 3.64
N ALA A 51 -8.84 7.33 4.67
CA ALA A 51 -9.55 6.06 4.49
C ALA A 51 -10.89 6.24 3.77
N ILE A 52 -11.64 7.30 4.07
CA ILE A 52 -12.90 7.63 3.40
C ILE A 52 -12.67 7.97 1.93
N GLU A 53 -11.68 8.80 1.60
CA GLU A 53 -11.39 9.17 0.22
C GLU A 53 -10.97 7.95 -0.60
N LYS A 54 -10.12 7.10 -0.05
CA LYS A 54 -9.71 5.82 -0.66
C LYS A 54 -10.92 4.90 -0.92
N ALA A 55 -11.85 4.81 0.04
CA ALA A 55 -13.07 4.02 -0.12
C ALA A 55 -14.01 4.60 -1.20
N ARG A 56 -14.17 5.92 -1.25
CA ARG A 56 -14.95 6.59 -2.29
C ARG A 56 -14.36 6.40 -3.68
N ALA A 57 -13.04 6.53 -3.82
CA ALA A 57 -12.34 6.27 -5.07
C ALA A 57 -12.52 4.82 -5.57
N ALA A 58 -12.59 3.86 -4.64
CA ALA A 58 -12.89 2.46 -4.93
C ALA A 58 -14.39 2.17 -5.17
N GLY A 59 -15.26 3.17 -5.06
CA GLY A 59 -16.70 3.02 -5.28
C GLY A 59 -17.48 2.39 -4.12
N VAL A 60 -16.95 2.44 -2.90
CA VAL A 60 -17.68 1.97 -1.71
C VAL A 60 -18.89 2.87 -1.46
N PRO A 61 -20.12 2.29 -1.31
CA PRO A 61 -21.32 3.07 -1.04
C PRO A 61 -21.21 3.89 0.25
N ASN A 62 -21.70 5.15 0.24
CA ASN A 62 -21.65 6.03 1.41
C ASN A 62 -22.28 5.41 2.67
N ALA A 63 -23.40 4.68 2.53
CA ALA A 63 -24.03 3.97 3.65
C ALA A 63 -23.11 2.94 4.34
N ASN A 64 -22.19 2.31 3.58
CA ASN A 64 -21.20 1.38 4.13
C ASN A 64 -20.07 2.15 4.85
N ILE A 65 -19.67 3.30 4.29
CA ILE A 65 -18.69 4.20 4.92
C ILE A 65 -19.22 4.71 6.27
N GLU A 66 -20.43 5.25 6.31
CA GLU A 66 -21.09 5.75 7.53
C GLU A 66 -21.24 4.65 8.58
N ARG A 67 -21.64 3.44 8.17
CA ARG A 67 -21.75 2.29 9.07
C ARG A 67 -20.37 1.88 9.64
N ALA A 68 -19.31 1.93 8.85
CA ALA A 68 -17.97 1.65 9.30
C ALA A 68 -17.46 2.71 10.30
N ILE A 69 -17.75 3.99 10.07
CA ILE A 69 -17.44 5.08 11.00
C ILE A 69 -18.19 4.89 12.32
N ALA A 70 -19.51 4.65 12.27
CA ALA A 70 -20.32 4.44 13.46
C ALA A 70 -19.83 3.23 14.29
N LYS A 71 -19.42 2.14 13.60
CA LYS A 71 -18.85 0.97 14.25
C LYS A 71 -17.51 1.29 14.94
N GLY A 72 -16.64 2.04 14.26
CA GLY A 72 -15.32 2.40 14.80
C GLY A 72 -15.35 3.38 15.96
N SER A 73 -16.28 4.34 15.93
CA SER A 73 -16.46 5.36 16.96
C SER A 73 -17.24 4.89 18.20
N GLY A 74 -17.71 3.63 18.21
CA GLY A 74 -18.52 3.09 19.32
C GLY A 74 -20.00 3.51 19.30
N LEU A 75 -20.43 4.32 18.35
CA LEU A 75 -21.82 4.77 18.22
C LEU A 75 -22.78 3.67 17.72
N GLY A 76 -22.25 2.56 17.27
CA GLY A 76 -23.02 1.45 16.68
C GLY A 76 -23.64 0.44 17.66
N GLY A 77 -23.49 0.62 18.98
CA GLY A 77 -24.21 -0.14 20.03
C GLY A 77 -23.97 -1.66 20.10
N GLY A 78 -22.92 -2.17 19.47
CA GLY A 78 -22.58 -3.59 19.51
C GLY A 78 -21.24 -3.84 20.17
N ASP A 79 -21.08 -5.03 20.75
CA ASP A 79 -19.78 -5.56 21.20
C ASP A 79 -18.88 -5.73 19.96
N GLY A 80 -18.28 -4.60 19.56
CA GLY A 80 -17.64 -4.46 18.26
C GLY A 80 -16.43 -5.40 18.19
N MET A 81 -16.42 -6.30 17.21
CA MET A 81 -15.18 -6.99 16.79
C MET A 81 -14.04 -5.98 16.80
N GLN A 82 -13.12 -6.14 17.74
CA GLN A 82 -12.00 -5.21 17.89
C GLN A 82 -10.93 -5.62 16.88
N PHE A 83 -11.01 -5.04 15.67
CA PHE A 83 -9.89 -5.17 14.73
C PHE A 83 -8.65 -4.53 15.33
N GLU A 84 -7.56 -5.21 15.30
CA GLU A 84 -6.24 -4.69 15.64
C GLU A 84 -5.33 -4.69 14.41
N ALA A 85 -4.49 -3.68 14.33
CA ALA A 85 -3.44 -3.62 13.32
C ALA A 85 -2.27 -4.47 13.78
N VAL A 86 -1.93 -5.47 12.98
CA VAL A 86 -0.82 -6.39 13.28
C VAL A 86 0.11 -6.44 12.08
N ARG A 87 1.40 -6.47 12.35
CA ARG A 87 2.41 -6.64 11.31
C ARG A 87 3.00 -8.04 11.40
N TYR A 88 3.12 -8.66 10.24
CA TYR A 88 3.75 -9.96 10.06
C TYR A 88 4.93 -9.83 9.10
N GLU A 89 5.90 -10.71 9.27
CA GLU A 89 7.16 -10.66 8.57
C GLU A 89 7.54 -12.07 8.09
N GLY A 90 8.21 -12.15 6.95
CA GLY A 90 8.62 -13.44 6.42
C GLY A 90 9.55 -13.32 5.22
N TYR A 91 9.96 -14.48 4.75
CA TYR A 91 10.82 -14.61 3.56
C TYR A 91 10.12 -15.45 2.49
N GLY A 92 10.15 -14.94 1.28
CA GLY A 92 9.74 -15.64 0.08
C GLY A 92 10.88 -16.43 -0.57
N PRO A 93 10.58 -17.11 -1.69
CA PRO A 93 11.58 -17.76 -2.52
C PRO A 93 12.75 -16.84 -2.85
N GLY A 94 13.97 -17.38 -2.83
CA GLY A 94 15.18 -16.62 -3.10
C GLY A 94 15.58 -15.62 -2.00
N GLY A 95 14.97 -15.68 -0.82
CA GLY A 95 15.30 -14.79 0.30
C GLY A 95 14.63 -13.42 0.21
N VAL A 96 13.62 -13.25 -0.62
CA VAL A 96 12.84 -12.02 -0.73
C VAL A 96 12.17 -11.72 0.61
N ALA A 97 12.49 -10.57 1.20
CA ALA A 97 11.85 -10.10 2.42
C ALA A 97 10.42 -9.62 2.15
N VAL A 98 9.48 -10.00 3.01
CA VAL A 98 8.07 -9.65 2.89
C VAL A 98 7.55 -9.10 4.20
N LEU A 99 7.00 -7.89 4.16
CA LEU A 99 6.35 -7.21 5.26
C LEU A 99 4.85 -7.12 4.98
N ILE A 100 4.03 -7.55 5.94
CA ILE A 100 2.58 -7.65 5.78
C ILE A 100 1.91 -6.84 6.89
N GLU A 101 1.04 -5.93 6.53
CA GLU A 101 0.13 -5.27 7.46
C GLU A 101 -1.24 -5.94 7.38
N ALA A 102 -1.79 -6.32 8.53
CA ALA A 102 -3.10 -6.94 8.63
C ALA A 102 -4.00 -6.18 9.62
N LEU A 103 -5.28 -6.18 9.34
CA LEU A 103 -6.35 -5.72 10.22
C LEU A 103 -7.20 -6.93 10.59
N THR A 104 -7.01 -7.45 11.78
CA THR A 104 -7.63 -8.70 12.20
C THR A 104 -8.33 -8.60 13.56
N ASP A 105 -9.37 -9.38 13.72
CA ASP A 105 -10.04 -9.67 14.99
C ASP A 105 -9.54 -10.99 15.62
N ASN A 106 -8.68 -11.75 14.91
CA ASN A 106 -8.12 -13.01 15.38
C ASN A 106 -6.70 -13.26 14.81
N ARG A 107 -5.68 -12.88 15.59
CA ARG A 107 -4.26 -13.03 15.23
C ARG A 107 -3.87 -14.48 14.90
N ASN A 108 -4.44 -15.45 15.61
CA ASN A 108 -4.08 -16.86 15.40
C ASN A 108 -4.59 -17.39 14.06
N ARG A 109 -5.83 -17.02 13.67
CA ARG A 109 -6.37 -17.32 12.35
C ARG A 109 -5.50 -16.71 11.27
N THR A 110 -5.25 -15.40 11.33
CA THR A 110 -4.44 -14.68 10.35
C THR A 110 -3.03 -15.26 10.23
N ALA A 111 -2.38 -15.58 11.35
CA ALA A 111 -1.05 -16.19 11.34
C ALA A 111 -1.07 -17.60 10.71
N ALA A 112 -2.14 -18.38 10.91
CA ALA A 112 -2.26 -19.69 10.28
C ALA A 112 -2.45 -19.59 8.76
N ASP A 113 -3.31 -18.66 8.31
CA ASP A 113 -3.57 -18.41 6.89
C ASP A 113 -2.30 -17.89 6.19
N LEU A 114 -1.58 -16.95 6.80
CA LEU A 114 -0.31 -16.45 6.29
C LEU A 114 0.73 -17.57 6.19
N ARG A 115 0.86 -18.39 7.24
CA ARG A 115 1.82 -19.51 7.25
C ARG A 115 1.53 -20.50 6.13
N LEU A 116 0.26 -20.78 5.88
CA LEU A 116 -0.17 -21.63 4.78
C LEU A 116 0.17 -21.02 3.42
N ALA A 117 -0.09 -19.72 3.22
CA ALA A 117 0.22 -19.03 1.98
C ALA A 117 1.73 -19.01 1.70
N PHE A 118 2.56 -18.70 2.70
CA PHE A 118 4.01 -18.75 2.57
C PHE A 118 4.50 -20.17 2.22
N SER A 119 4.11 -21.18 3.00
CA SER A 119 4.62 -22.56 2.85
C SER A 119 4.22 -23.17 1.52
N LYS A 120 3.02 -22.89 1.02
CA LYS A 120 2.53 -23.39 -0.27
C LYS A 120 3.36 -22.91 -1.46
N HIS A 121 4.02 -21.77 -1.34
CA HIS A 121 4.80 -21.15 -2.40
C HIS A 121 6.31 -21.12 -2.10
N GLY A 122 6.80 -21.93 -1.17
CA GLY A 122 8.24 -22.06 -0.89
C GLY A 122 8.83 -20.93 -0.04
N GLY A 123 7.98 -20.15 0.63
CA GLY A 123 8.38 -19.13 1.59
C GLY A 123 8.19 -19.60 3.05
N ASN A 124 8.50 -18.73 3.99
CA ASN A 124 8.38 -18.97 5.42
C ASN A 124 7.94 -17.71 6.17
N LEU A 125 6.90 -17.85 6.99
CA LEU A 125 6.52 -16.80 7.95
C LEU A 125 7.56 -16.78 9.07
N GLY A 126 8.17 -15.62 9.29
CA GLY A 126 9.21 -15.39 10.28
C GLY A 126 8.69 -14.84 11.59
N GLU A 127 9.62 -14.51 12.49
CA GLU A 127 9.33 -13.81 13.73
C GLU A 127 9.30 -12.30 13.51
N SER A 128 8.65 -11.57 14.41
CA SER A 128 8.60 -10.11 14.36
C SER A 128 10.01 -9.52 14.45
N GLY A 129 10.34 -8.59 13.56
CA GLY A 129 11.67 -7.96 13.48
C GLY A 129 12.64 -8.65 12.52
N CYS A 130 12.25 -9.77 11.89
CA CYS A 130 13.18 -10.51 11.00
C CYS A 130 13.47 -9.80 9.68
N VAL A 131 12.55 -8.95 9.17
CA VAL A 131 12.74 -8.21 7.92
C VAL A 131 12.45 -6.72 8.02
N SER A 132 11.79 -6.23 9.06
CA SER A 132 11.32 -4.83 9.15
C SER A 132 12.44 -3.81 9.04
N TYR A 133 13.67 -4.15 9.42
CA TYR A 133 14.86 -3.29 9.28
C TYR A 133 15.27 -3.04 7.82
N LEU A 134 14.74 -3.81 6.87
CA LEU A 134 14.95 -3.63 5.42
C LEU A 134 13.95 -2.66 4.80
N PHE A 135 13.01 -2.15 5.58
CA PHE A 135 11.93 -1.30 5.10
C PHE A 135 11.85 -0.01 5.91
N GLU A 136 11.47 1.05 5.24
CA GLU A 136 11.22 2.34 5.87
C GLU A 136 9.80 2.83 5.53
N GLN A 137 9.12 3.44 6.50
CA GLN A 137 7.85 4.09 6.24
C GLN A 137 8.08 5.46 5.58
N ARG A 138 7.37 5.71 4.50
CA ARG A 138 7.42 6.97 3.74
C ARG A 138 6.01 7.50 3.50
N ALA A 139 5.92 8.82 3.37
CA ALA A 139 4.77 9.46 2.78
C ALA A 139 4.80 9.24 1.27
N VAL A 140 3.70 8.81 0.69
CA VAL A 140 3.55 8.61 -0.74
C VAL A 140 2.30 9.33 -1.22
N VAL A 141 2.46 10.23 -2.18
CA VAL A 141 1.35 10.88 -2.87
C VAL A 141 1.31 10.40 -4.31
N ARG A 142 0.19 9.83 -4.70
CA ARG A 142 -0.08 9.40 -6.07
C ARG A 142 -0.64 10.56 -6.87
N LEU A 143 0.01 10.88 -7.96
CA LEU A 143 -0.53 11.76 -9.00
C LEU A 143 -1.24 10.90 -10.05
N ALA A 144 -2.36 11.40 -10.57
CA ALA A 144 -3.01 10.82 -11.74
C ALA A 144 -2.09 10.93 -12.96
N ARG A 145 -2.51 10.34 -14.08
CA ARG A 145 -1.71 10.24 -15.29
C ARG A 145 -0.98 11.54 -15.63
N ILE A 146 0.34 11.42 -15.70
CA ILE A 146 1.23 12.44 -16.21
C ILE A 146 1.81 11.87 -17.50
N ASP A 147 1.60 12.56 -18.61
CA ASP A 147 2.14 12.12 -19.89
C ASP A 147 3.67 12.25 -19.89
N PRO A 148 4.42 11.31 -20.49
CA PRO A 148 5.88 11.31 -20.49
C PRO A 148 6.56 12.62 -20.89
N PRO A 149 6.02 13.46 -21.80
CA PRO A 149 6.59 14.78 -22.09
C PRO A 149 6.57 15.76 -20.91
N GLN A 150 5.86 15.43 -19.82
CA GLN A 150 5.70 16.30 -18.65
C GLN A 150 6.62 15.92 -17.48
N GLU A 151 7.53 14.95 -17.64
CA GLU A 151 8.46 14.57 -16.57
C GLU A 151 9.37 15.73 -16.16
N GLU A 152 9.92 16.46 -17.13
CA GLU A 152 10.75 17.65 -16.86
C GLU A 152 9.96 18.71 -16.10
N LEU A 153 8.72 18.97 -16.51
CA LEU A 153 7.83 19.89 -15.82
C LEU A 153 7.49 19.44 -14.40
N LEU A 154 7.25 18.12 -14.21
CA LEU A 154 7.04 17.56 -12.88
C LEU A 154 8.26 17.81 -11.99
N LEU A 155 9.47 17.55 -12.49
CA LEU A 155 10.69 17.78 -11.74
C LEU A 155 10.84 19.24 -11.34
N GLU A 156 10.60 20.19 -12.26
CA GLU A 156 10.62 21.62 -11.97
C GLU A 156 9.62 21.97 -10.85
N GLN A 157 8.39 21.45 -10.91
CA GLN A 157 7.36 21.69 -9.90
C GLN A 157 7.72 21.08 -8.53
N LEU A 158 8.38 19.92 -8.51
CA LEU A 158 8.84 19.32 -7.26
C LEU A 158 9.97 20.15 -6.62
N LEU A 159 10.87 20.72 -7.42
CA LEU A 159 11.90 21.65 -6.95
C LEU A 159 11.26 22.96 -6.44
N GLU A 160 10.29 23.52 -7.17
CA GLU A 160 9.53 24.69 -6.73
C GLU A 160 8.83 24.46 -5.38
N LEU A 161 8.29 23.25 -5.17
CA LEU A 161 7.70 22.88 -3.88
C LEU A 161 8.68 23.05 -2.72
N GLU A 162 9.88 22.53 -2.87
CA GLU A 162 10.93 22.62 -1.83
C GLU A 162 11.41 24.07 -1.62
N GLU A 163 11.62 24.83 -2.69
CA GLU A 163 12.04 26.24 -2.62
C GLU A 163 11.04 27.13 -1.88
N HIS A 164 9.74 26.80 -1.97
CA HIS A 164 8.67 27.53 -1.27
C HIS A 164 8.39 27.01 0.14
N GLY A 165 9.32 26.23 0.73
CA GLY A 165 9.23 25.74 2.09
C GLY A 165 8.28 24.52 2.24
N GLY A 166 8.00 23.83 1.16
CA GLY A 166 7.34 22.52 1.19
C GLY A 166 8.27 21.42 1.71
N PRO A 167 7.77 20.22 1.90
CA PRO A 167 8.56 19.08 2.37
C PRO A 167 9.59 18.64 1.32
N ALA A 168 10.73 18.13 1.78
CA ALA A 168 11.73 17.55 0.91
C ALA A 168 11.19 16.32 0.17
N VAL A 169 11.33 16.31 -1.15
CA VAL A 169 10.97 15.19 -2.01
C VAL A 169 12.15 14.22 -2.07
N LEU A 170 11.97 13.03 -1.52
CA LEU A 170 13.02 12.00 -1.46
C LEU A 170 13.23 11.31 -2.79
N SER A 171 12.14 11.05 -3.51
CA SER A 171 12.15 10.48 -4.85
C SER A 171 10.78 10.60 -5.51
N TYR A 172 10.75 10.39 -6.81
CA TYR A 172 9.52 10.18 -7.57
C TYR A 172 9.70 9.01 -8.55
N SER A 173 8.60 8.43 -8.97
CA SER A 173 8.59 7.39 -10.01
C SER A 173 7.39 7.54 -10.90
N LEU A 174 7.61 7.44 -12.22
CA LEU A 174 6.56 7.47 -13.23
C LEU A 174 6.16 6.05 -13.63
N ASP A 175 4.90 5.86 -13.91
CA ASP A 175 4.36 4.69 -14.58
C ASP A 175 3.30 5.08 -15.63
N LEU A 176 2.67 4.11 -16.27
CA LEU A 176 1.67 4.35 -17.33
C LEU A 176 0.41 5.10 -16.84
N ASP A 177 0.13 5.04 -15.53
CA ASP A 177 -1.09 5.58 -14.94
C ASP A 177 -0.84 6.87 -14.13
N GLY A 178 0.42 7.33 -14.00
CA GLY A 178 0.77 8.56 -13.29
C GLY A 178 2.13 8.53 -12.61
N ALA A 179 2.25 9.19 -11.45
CA ALA A 179 3.49 9.23 -10.69
C ALA A 179 3.25 9.04 -9.18
N ASP A 180 4.17 8.35 -8.52
CA ASP A 180 4.27 8.34 -7.06
C ASP A 180 5.37 9.34 -6.64
N VAL A 181 5.06 10.24 -5.71
CA VAL A 181 6.00 11.19 -5.11
C VAL A 181 6.18 10.82 -3.64
N LEU A 182 7.43 10.71 -3.20
CA LEU A 182 7.81 10.26 -1.86
C LEU A 182 8.44 11.37 -1.04
N ALA A 183 8.04 11.43 0.24
CA ALA A 183 8.65 12.30 1.24
C ALA A 183 8.85 11.59 2.58
N GLY A 184 9.35 12.30 3.58
CA GLY A 184 9.46 11.81 4.95
C GLY A 184 8.09 11.38 5.51
N PHE A 185 8.08 10.40 6.43
CA PHE A 185 6.85 9.85 7.01
C PHE A 185 5.92 10.95 7.58
N ALA A 186 6.49 11.93 8.27
CA ALA A 186 5.71 13.00 8.90
C ALA A 186 5.10 14.01 7.90
N ASP A 187 5.57 13.99 6.66
CA ASP A 187 5.30 15.05 5.68
C ASP A 187 4.10 14.77 4.77
N LEU A 188 3.33 13.71 5.04
CA LEU A 188 2.26 13.25 4.13
C LEU A 188 1.23 14.34 3.82
N GLU A 189 0.74 15.03 4.84
CA GLU A 189 -0.26 16.09 4.66
C GLU A 189 0.36 17.31 3.96
N ALA A 190 1.55 17.72 4.36
CA ALA A 190 2.25 18.84 3.75
C ALA A 190 2.61 18.59 2.27
N LEU A 191 3.03 17.35 1.94
CA LEU A 191 3.30 16.93 0.56
C LEU A 191 2.03 16.98 -0.29
N GLN A 192 0.95 16.39 0.19
CA GLN A 192 -0.33 16.36 -0.51
C GLN A 192 -0.86 17.77 -0.79
N ASP A 193 -0.85 18.64 0.22
CA ASP A 193 -1.34 20.01 0.10
C ASP A 193 -0.42 20.86 -0.80
N GLY A 194 0.89 20.63 -0.73
CA GLY A 194 1.86 21.29 -1.60
C GLY A 194 1.66 20.96 -3.07
N LEU A 195 1.54 19.67 -3.39
CA LEU A 195 1.30 19.22 -4.77
C LEU A 195 -0.04 19.71 -5.33
N ARG A 196 -1.09 19.77 -4.50
CA ARG A 196 -2.39 20.36 -4.89
C ARG A 196 -2.28 21.87 -5.17
N ARG A 197 -1.52 22.62 -4.38
CA ARG A 197 -1.31 24.06 -4.60
C ARG A 197 -0.59 24.35 -5.92
N LEU A 198 0.31 23.47 -6.35
CA LEU A 198 0.94 23.52 -7.67
C LEU A 198 0.04 23.07 -8.81
N GLY A 199 -1.22 22.70 -8.52
CA GLY A 199 -2.18 22.24 -9.52
C GLY A 199 -1.95 20.84 -10.04
N LEU A 200 -1.10 20.05 -9.38
CA LEU A 200 -0.84 18.67 -9.76
C LEU A 200 -2.06 17.77 -9.45
N PRO A 201 -2.36 16.78 -10.31
CA PRO A 201 -3.55 15.96 -10.22
C PRO A 201 -3.40 14.87 -9.13
N VAL A 202 -3.50 15.24 -7.86
CA VAL A 202 -3.40 14.30 -6.73
C VAL A 202 -4.58 13.33 -6.75
N ALA A 203 -4.29 12.04 -6.95
CA ALA A 203 -5.26 10.94 -7.02
C ALA A 203 -5.38 10.17 -5.69
N GLY A 204 -4.36 10.21 -4.84
CA GLY A 204 -4.37 9.53 -3.55
C GLY A 204 -3.11 9.80 -2.75
N TRP A 205 -3.16 9.43 -1.46
CA TRP A 205 -2.01 9.54 -0.58
C TRP A 205 -2.09 8.49 0.53
N GLU A 206 -0.95 8.01 0.98
CA GLU A 206 -0.85 7.01 2.04
C GLU A 206 0.54 6.97 2.67
N HIS A 207 0.63 6.42 3.88
CA HIS A 207 1.90 5.92 4.37
C HIS A 207 2.16 4.53 3.78
N ARG A 208 3.35 4.32 3.23
CA ARG A 208 3.74 3.05 2.62
C ARG A 208 5.11 2.63 3.13
N TRP A 209 5.27 1.33 3.32
CA TRP A 209 6.58 0.74 3.55
C TRP A 209 7.33 0.65 2.22
N ILE A 210 8.57 1.13 2.22
CA ILE A 210 9.45 1.12 1.05
C ILE A 210 10.69 0.32 1.40
N ALA A 211 11.08 -0.62 0.55
CA ALA A 211 12.28 -1.40 0.74
C ALA A 211 13.54 -0.53 0.56
N SER A 212 14.44 -0.58 1.53
CA SER A 212 15.73 0.12 1.49
C SER A 212 16.81 -0.69 0.78
N VAL A 213 16.69 -2.03 0.80
CA VAL A 213 17.64 -2.96 0.20
C VAL A 213 16.89 -3.93 -0.70
N PRO A 214 17.10 -3.88 -2.02
CA PRO A 214 16.44 -4.79 -2.95
C PRO A 214 17.01 -6.22 -2.85
N CYS A 215 16.16 -7.20 -3.11
CA CYS A 215 16.52 -8.60 -3.31
C CYS A 215 16.23 -8.99 -4.76
N ARG A 216 17.28 -9.09 -5.56
CA ARG A 216 17.16 -9.38 -6.99
C ARG A 216 17.03 -10.88 -7.22
N LEU A 217 15.99 -11.28 -7.92
CA LEU A 217 15.80 -12.64 -8.39
C LEU A 217 16.20 -12.76 -9.87
N GLU A 218 17.06 -13.77 -10.16
CA GLU A 218 17.54 -14.06 -11.51
C GLU A 218 16.88 -15.33 -12.09
N SER A 219 16.27 -16.16 -11.24
CA SER A 219 15.61 -17.41 -11.65
C SER A 219 14.13 -17.17 -11.95
N GLU A 220 13.69 -17.56 -13.13
CA GLU A 220 12.28 -17.50 -13.56
C GLU A 220 11.38 -18.29 -12.62
N ASP A 221 11.78 -19.50 -12.21
CA ASP A 221 10.99 -20.34 -11.30
C ASP A 221 10.84 -19.68 -9.92
N SER A 222 11.93 -19.14 -9.37
CA SER A 222 11.90 -18.43 -8.08
C SER A 222 11.03 -17.18 -8.16
N LEU A 223 11.14 -16.41 -9.24
CA LEU A 223 10.33 -15.23 -9.47
C LEU A 223 8.85 -15.60 -9.59
N ARG A 224 8.50 -16.61 -10.38
CA ARG A 224 7.13 -17.09 -10.56
C ARG A 224 6.52 -17.56 -9.23
N CYS A 225 7.28 -18.32 -8.43
CA CYS A 225 6.83 -18.76 -7.11
C CYS A 225 6.64 -17.58 -6.15
N CYS A 226 7.58 -16.62 -6.16
CA CYS A 226 7.50 -15.41 -5.34
C CYS A 226 6.27 -14.56 -5.69
N LEU A 227 6.01 -14.31 -6.96
CA LEU A 227 4.86 -13.55 -7.41
C LEU A 227 3.53 -14.20 -7.03
N ARG A 228 3.42 -15.53 -7.19
CA ARG A 228 2.23 -16.29 -6.74
C ARG A 228 2.04 -16.23 -5.23
N MET A 229 3.14 -16.24 -4.47
CA MET A 229 3.09 -16.08 -3.02
C MET A 229 2.55 -14.70 -2.64
N LEU A 230 3.09 -13.63 -3.23
CA LEU A 230 2.65 -12.26 -2.97
C LEU A 230 1.16 -12.08 -3.31
N ASP A 231 0.71 -12.64 -4.44
CA ASP A 231 -0.71 -12.64 -4.80
C ASP A 231 -1.57 -13.39 -3.78
N ALA A 232 -1.15 -14.58 -3.36
CA ALA A 232 -1.88 -15.36 -2.37
C ALA A 232 -1.97 -14.68 -1.00
N LEU A 233 -0.92 -13.96 -0.59
CA LEU A 233 -0.90 -13.16 0.63
C LEU A 233 -1.87 -11.97 0.55
N GLU A 234 -1.90 -11.26 -0.57
CA GLU A 234 -2.80 -10.13 -0.78
C GLU A 234 -4.27 -10.53 -0.91
N GLU A 235 -4.56 -11.79 -1.27
CA GLU A 235 -5.93 -12.32 -1.36
C GLU A 235 -6.55 -12.61 0.01
N LEU A 236 -5.76 -12.67 1.08
CA LEU A 236 -6.26 -12.93 2.42
C LEU A 236 -7.09 -11.73 2.93
N ASP A 237 -8.26 -12.01 3.45
CA ASP A 237 -9.23 -10.99 3.90
C ASP A 237 -8.70 -10.04 4.98
N ASP A 238 -7.84 -10.56 5.86
CA ASP A 238 -7.27 -9.78 6.96
C ASP A 238 -6.07 -8.93 6.53
N VAL A 239 -5.50 -9.19 5.33
CA VAL A 239 -4.32 -8.49 4.84
C VAL A 239 -4.72 -7.14 4.25
N ARG A 240 -4.10 -6.08 4.76
CA ARG A 240 -4.25 -4.71 4.29
C ARG A 240 -3.26 -4.40 3.16
N SER A 241 -1.99 -4.71 3.38
CA SER A 241 -0.91 -4.47 2.42
C SER A 241 0.17 -5.54 2.53
N VAL A 242 0.78 -5.84 1.40
CA VAL A 242 1.96 -6.69 1.28
C VAL A 242 3.06 -5.86 0.61
N THR A 243 4.19 -5.73 1.28
CA THR A 243 5.37 -5.05 0.75
C THR A 243 6.52 -6.03 0.68
N SER A 244 7.23 -6.05 -0.43
CA SER A 244 8.41 -6.89 -0.60
C SER A 244 9.59 -6.06 -1.11
N ASN A 245 10.79 -6.58 -0.89
CA ASN A 245 12.01 -6.04 -1.47
C ASN A 245 12.40 -6.74 -2.80
N LEU A 246 11.44 -7.44 -3.41
CA LEU A 246 11.64 -8.11 -4.69
C LEU A 246 12.06 -7.13 -5.78
N GLU A 247 13.14 -7.45 -6.46
CA GLU A 247 13.58 -6.83 -7.70
C GLU A 247 13.85 -7.90 -8.75
N ALA A 248 13.51 -7.64 -10.01
CA ALA A 248 13.82 -8.50 -11.12
C ALA A 248 13.97 -7.66 -12.40
N ASP A 249 14.72 -8.18 -13.39
CA ASP A 249 14.84 -7.52 -14.68
C ASP A 249 13.52 -7.52 -15.44
N ASP A 250 13.31 -6.48 -16.25
CA ASP A 250 12.08 -6.29 -17.03
C ASP A 250 11.80 -7.46 -17.96
N ALA A 251 12.83 -7.95 -18.66
CA ALA A 251 12.69 -9.10 -19.55
C ALA A 251 12.26 -10.37 -18.80
N LEU A 252 12.77 -10.58 -17.58
CA LEU A 252 12.39 -11.70 -16.74
C LEU A 252 10.95 -11.57 -16.23
N LEU A 253 10.55 -10.37 -15.84
CA LEU A 253 9.15 -10.07 -15.43
C LEU A 253 8.18 -10.32 -16.59
N GLU A 254 8.49 -9.85 -17.77
CA GLU A 254 7.67 -10.07 -18.98
C GLU A 254 7.53 -11.56 -19.31
N ALA A 255 8.64 -12.32 -19.25
CA ALA A 255 8.63 -13.76 -19.50
C ALA A 255 7.77 -14.55 -18.51
N VAL A 256 7.78 -14.16 -17.22
CA VAL A 256 6.98 -14.83 -16.17
C VAL A 256 5.51 -14.48 -16.27
N MET A 257 5.17 -13.31 -16.83
CA MET A 257 3.81 -12.77 -16.92
C MET A 257 3.10 -13.07 -18.24
N ALA A 258 3.84 -13.50 -19.26
CA ALA A 258 3.29 -13.98 -20.53
C ALA A 258 2.61 -15.33 -20.37
#